data_c8bbf2fe720d5011911330611e9dc71d
#
_entry.id   c8bbf2fe720d5011911330611e9dc71d
#
_cell.length_a   1.000
_cell.length_b   1.000
_cell.length_c   1.000
_cell.angle_alpha   90.00
_cell.angle_beta   90.00
_cell.angle_gamma   90.00
#
_symmetry.space_group_name_H-M   'P 1'
#
loop_
_entity.id
_entity.type
_entity.pdbx_description
1 polymer ?
#
loop_
_entity_poly.entity_id
_entity_poly.type
_entity_poly.pdbx_seq_one_letter_code
_entity_poly.pdbx_strand_id
1 'polypeptide(L)'
;MHPVVLYSSWLTKCHKVHTHIYFDDYFASPLLAYELKKRGYDATCTLRGNRKGTAAKYLMSEQAMKKKGRGTVDFVSSNGVIVTHWYDRKLVTVASTVYSTLPTDSVEHWSNKETSKIKIDRPFILKMYNKGMGGVDLADQYLATYRLEIKTVKWYKKMLYFFIDLTISNAYACHKADYPDKSLDFLSFKIEVANSLMHNAEGLPRQVEAHDPPQQSVDVVSDEIRLDENCHYPAWVDGGKESKIFGKHCKIRGCKGRTRCYCMK
;
A
#
# COMPACT_ATOMS: atom_id res chain seq x y z
N MET A 1 5.76 -1.90 -10.67
CA MET A 1 4.62 -1.03 -11.05
C MET A 1 3.97 -0.53 -9.77
N HIS A 2 4.11 0.73 -9.45
CA HIS A 2 3.55 1.32 -8.22
C HIS A 2 2.03 1.52 -8.35
N PRO A 3 1.24 1.27 -7.29
CA PRO A 3 -0.23 1.37 -7.31
C PRO A 3 -0.78 2.78 -7.58
N VAL A 4 0.05 3.81 -7.49
CA VAL A 4 -0.32 5.21 -7.75
C VAL A 4 -0.83 5.44 -9.20
N VAL A 5 -0.37 4.63 -10.16
CA VAL A 5 -0.80 4.75 -11.57
C VAL A 5 -2.21 4.21 -11.80
N LEU A 6 -2.69 3.29 -10.96
CA LEU A 6 -4.04 2.73 -11.09
C LEU A 6 -5.12 3.67 -10.55
N TYR A 7 -4.79 4.55 -9.60
CA TYR A 7 -5.75 5.48 -8.99
C TYR A 7 -6.23 6.55 -9.98
N SER A 8 -5.39 6.97 -10.91
CA SER A 8 -5.72 8.03 -11.87
C SER A 8 -6.59 7.55 -13.03
N SER A 9 -6.51 6.27 -13.43
CA SER A 9 -7.23 5.79 -14.62
C SER A 9 -8.73 5.57 -14.41
N TRP A 10 -9.19 5.37 -13.17
CA TRP A 10 -10.60 5.19 -12.83
C TRP A 10 -11.32 6.54 -12.66
N LEU A 11 -10.65 7.56 -12.15
CA LEU A 11 -11.21 8.90 -11.96
C LEU A 11 -11.39 9.68 -13.29
N THR A 12 -10.60 9.37 -14.31
CA THR A 12 -10.66 10.06 -15.61
C THR A 12 -11.87 9.71 -16.45
N LYS A 13 -12.61 8.64 -16.15
CA LYS A 13 -13.84 8.27 -16.87
C LYS A 13 -15.10 9.00 -16.36
N CYS A 14 -15.10 9.59 -15.19
CA CYS A 14 -16.31 10.09 -14.55
C CYS A 14 -16.46 11.60 -14.41
N HIS A 15 -15.63 12.44 -14.87
CA HIS A 15 -15.74 13.91 -15.04
C HIS A 15 -14.33 14.50 -15.23
N LYS A 16 -14.22 15.64 -15.91
CA LYS A 16 -13.01 16.47 -16.00
C LYS A 16 -12.65 17.08 -14.62
N VAL A 17 -12.36 16.23 -13.67
CA VAL A 17 -11.83 16.64 -12.36
C VAL A 17 -10.34 16.88 -12.57
N HIS A 18 -9.86 18.08 -12.26
CA HIS A 18 -8.43 18.38 -12.20
C HIS A 18 -7.77 17.40 -11.22
N THR A 19 -7.11 16.39 -11.75
CA THR A 19 -6.45 15.35 -10.94
C THR A 19 -5.06 15.83 -10.56
N HIS A 20 -4.81 15.93 -9.26
CA HIS A 20 -3.51 16.27 -8.71
C HIS A 20 -2.75 15.01 -8.31
N ILE A 21 -1.56 14.83 -8.84
CA ILE A 21 -0.70 13.67 -8.60
C ILE A 21 0.44 14.07 -7.66
N TYR A 22 0.52 13.38 -6.52
CA TYR A 22 1.64 13.51 -5.58
C TYR A 22 2.54 12.28 -5.70
N PHE A 23 3.85 12.49 -5.77
CA PHE A 23 4.82 11.39 -5.86
C PHE A 23 6.16 11.78 -5.23
N ASP A 24 6.90 10.74 -4.83
CA ASP A 24 8.19 10.92 -4.18
C ASP A 24 9.35 11.12 -5.19
N ASP A 25 10.54 11.23 -4.65
CA ASP A 25 11.76 11.53 -5.40
C ASP A 25 12.25 10.37 -6.31
N TYR A 26 11.69 9.16 -6.18
CA TYR A 26 12.18 8.00 -6.92
C TYR A 26 11.94 8.12 -8.43
N PHE A 27 10.78 8.59 -8.85
CA PHE A 27 10.45 8.82 -10.26
C PHE A 27 10.49 10.29 -10.67
N ALA A 28 10.67 11.20 -9.71
CA ALA A 28 10.48 12.62 -9.90
C ALA A 28 11.56 13.25 -10.77
N SER A 29 11.12 14.13 -11.67
CA SER A 29 11.94 15.10 -12.40
C SER A 29 11.08 16.31 -12.79
N PRO A 30 11.67 17.52 -12.98
CA PRO A 30 10.93 18.67 -13.48
C PRO A 30 10.31 18.41 -14.87
N LEU A 31 10.98 17.62 -15.69
CA LEU A 31 10.47 17.22 -17.01
C LEU A 31 9.20 16.36 -16.89
N LEU A 32 9.16 15.39 -15.97
CA LEU A 32 7.97 14.57 -15.73
C LEU A 32 6.79 15.45 -15.26
N ALA A 33 7.03 16.36 -14.32
CA ALA A 33 6.01 17.31 -13.87
C ALA A 33 5.44 18.16 -15.03
N TYR A 34 6.33 18.63 -15.93
CA TYR A 34 5.93 19.38 -17.12
C TYR A 34 5.10 18.51 -18.09
N GLU A 35 5.50 17.27 -18.36
CA GLU A 35 4.76 16.36 -19.23
C GLU A 35 3.38 15.97 -18.65
N LEU A 36 3.27 15.81 -17.33
CA LEU A 36 1.99 15.61 -16.66
C LEU A 36 1.09 16.83 -16.84
N LYS A 37 1.62 18.04 -16.66
CA LYS A 37 0.88 19.29 -16.90
C LYS A 37 0.35 19.39 -18.32
N LYS A 38 1.16 19.06 -19.32
CA LYS A 38 0.70 19.03 -20.73
C LYS A 38 -0.47 18.08 -20.97
N ARG A 39 -0.54 17.00 -20.22
CA ARG A 39 -1.64 16.01 -20.27
C ARG A 39 -2.86 16.41 -19.42
N GLY A 40 -2.85 17.60 -18.80
CA GLY A 40 -3.94 18.10 -17.97
C GLY A 40 -3.95 17.59 -16.53
N TYR A 41 -2.82 17.06 -16.04
CA TYR A 41 -2.66 16.64 -14.66
C TYR A 41 -1.83 17.65 -13.88
N ASP A 42 -2.28 17.97 -12.68
CA ASP A 42 -1.46 18.70 -11.73
C ASP A 42 -0.49 17.77 -11.04
N ALA A 43 0.70 18.25 -10.74
CA ALA A 43 1.78 17.44 -10.18
C ALA A 43 2.52 18.16 -9.06
N THR A 44 2.81 17.46 -7.97
CA THR A 44 3.71 17.93 -6.92
C THR A 44 4.57 16.78 -6.42
N CYS A 45 5.89 16.98 -6.39
CA CYS A 45 6.83 15.91 -6.07
C CYS A 45 8.07 16.44 -5.35
N THR A 46 8.74 15.57 -4.60
CA THR A 46 10.09 15.81 -4.11
C THR A 46 11.12 15.46 -5.18
N LEU A 47 12.28 16.11 -5.15
CA LEU A 47 13.35 15.88 -6.12
C LEU A 47 14.65 15.51 -5.42
N ARG A 48 15.33 14.49 -5.93
CA ARG A 48 16.72 14.19 -5.54
C ARG A 48 17.70 15.24 -6.05
N GLY A 49 18.80 15.42 -5.32
CA GLY A 49 19.82 16.39 -5.66
C GLY A 49 20.36 16.29 -7.08
N ASN A 50 20.45 15.08 -7.63
CA ASN A 50 20.93 14.78 -8.99
C ASN A 50 19.84 14.87 -10.07
N ARG A 51 18.56 15.10 -9.73
CA ARG A 51 17.44 15.12 -10.68
C ARG A 51 16.77 16.47 -10.85
N LYS A 52 17.42 17.54 -10.40
CA LYS A 52 16.89 18.92 -10.49
C LYS A 52 16.90 19.49 -11.92
N GLY A 53 17.57 18.82 -12.85
CA GLY A 53 17.72 19.29 -14.23
C GLY A 53 18.42 20.65 -14.31
N THR A 54 17.97 21.50 -15.24
CA THR A 54 18.52 22.86 -15.43
C THR A 54 18.25 23.80 -14.24
N ALA A 55 17.23 23.51 -13.42
CA ALA A 55 16.92 24.29 -12.23
C ALA A 55 18.10 24.34 -11.23
N ALA A 56 18.93 23.30 -11.20
CA ALA A 56 20.10 23.25 -10.32
C ALA A 56 21.11 24.39 -10.54
N LYS A 57 21.14 24.98 -11.74
CA LYS A 57 22.06 26.09 -12.08
C LYS A 57 21.65 27.41 -11.47
N TYR A 58 20.35 27.57 -11.19
CA TYR A 58 19.77 28.84 -10.75
C TYR A 58 19.41 28.85 -9.26
N LEU A 59 19.38 27.69 -8.64
CA LEU A 59 19.07 27.56 -7.22
C LEU A 59 20.31 27.65 -6.35
N MET A 60 20.16 28.24 -5.17
CA MET A 60 21.25 28.34 -4.19
C MET A 60 21.74 26.93 -3.80
N SER A 61 23.07 26.87 -3.59
CA SER A 61 23.68 25.65 -3.07
C SER A 61 23.24 25.38 -1.62
N GLU A 62 23.23 24.09 -1.23
CA GLU A 62 22.91 23.69 0.15
C GLU A 62 23.80 24.40 1.19
N GLN A 63 25.09 24.58 0.88
CA GLN A 63 26.02 25.28 1.77
C GLN A 63 25.65 26.77 1.97
N ALA A 64 25.21 27.45 0.91
CA ALA A 64 24.75 28.83 0.98
C ALA A 64 23.47 28.96 1.81
N MET A 65 22.52 28.05 1.62
CA MET A 65 21.29 28.03 2.40
C MET A 65 21.52 27.67 3.87
N LYS A 66 22.43 26.73 4.16
CA LYS A 66 22.86 26.40 5.52
C LYS A 66 23.46 27.58 6.26
N LYS A 67 24.25 28.44 5.57
CA LYS A 67 24.80 29.67 6.16
C LYS A 67 23.71 30.70 6.50
N LYS A 68 22.64 30.78 5.70
CA LYS A 68 21.48 31.65 5.96
C LYS A 68 20.61 31.17 7.12
N GLY A 69 20.62 29.86 7.39
CA GLY A 69 19.86 29.27 8.51
C GLY A 69 18.60 28.52 8.10
N ARG A 70 17.94 27.96 9.11
CA ARG A 70 16.71 27.19 8.95
C ARG A 70 15.56 28.10 8.51
N GLY A 71 14.66 27.56 7.69
CA GLY A 71 13.55 28.32 7.10
C GLY A 71 13.90 29.04 5.78
N THR A 72 15.17 29.02 5.37
CA THR A 72 15.58 29.65 4.11
C THR A 72 14.88 28.95 2.92
N VAL A 73 14.29 29.75 2.05
CA VAL A 73 13.62 29.32 0.82
C VAL A 73 14.30 29.95 -0.38
N ASP A 74 14.45 29.19 -1.44
CA ASP A 74 14.87 29.62 -2.75
C ASP A 74 14.08 28.89 -3.83
N PHE A 75 13.76 29.53 -4.95
CA PHE A 75 12.96 28.90 -5.99
C PHE A 75 13.29 29.42 -7.38
N VAL A 76 12.98 28.59 -8.36
CA VAL A 76 13.02 28.95 -9.78
C VAL A 76 11.76 28.41 -10.47
N SER A 77 11.22 29.18 -11.40
CA SER A 77 10.07 28.76 -12.19
C SER A 77 10.41 28.78 -13.67
N SER A 78 10.02 27.72 -14.37
CA SER A 78 10.15 27.64 -15.83
C SER A 78 9.05 26.74 -16.39
N ASN A 79 8.48 27.16 -17.53
CA ASN A 79 7.43 26.38 -18.24
C ASN A 79 6.24 25.98 -17.36
N GLY A 80 5.92 26.80 -16.34
CA GLY A 80 4.83 26.54 -15.40
C GLY A 80 5.12 25.41 -14.42
N VAL A 81 6.37 25.09 -14.20
CA VAL A 81 6.85 24.23 -13.11
C VAL A 81 7.73 25.05 -12.19
N ILE A 82 7.40 25.07 -10.90
CA ILE A 82 8.19 25.72 -9.87
C ILE A 82 9.04 24.65 -9.18
N VAL A 83 10.34 24.90 -9.04
CA VAL A 83 11.25 24.08 -8.24
C VAL A 83 11.71 24.92 -7.06
N THR A 84 11.48 24.42 -5.85
CA THR A 84 11.74 25.12 -4.60
C THR A 84 12.73 24.35 -3.75
N HIS A 85 13.74 25.05 -3.26
CA HIS A 85 14.62 24.62 -2.19
C HIS A 85 14.11 25.18 -0.85
N TRP A 86 14.07 24.35 0.15
CA TRP A 86 13.81 24.74 1.52
C TRP A 86 14.80 24.07 2.45
N TYR A 87 15.41 24.83 3.31
CA TYR A 87 16.42 24.35 4.24
C TYR A 87 15.89 24.33 5.68
N ASP A 88 15.84 23.14 6.27
CA ASP A 88 15.60 22.94 7.70
C ASP A 88 16.80 22.22 8.33
N ARG A 89 16.71 20.95 8.60
CA ARG A 89 17.83 20.10 9.04
C ARG A 89 18.65 19.62 7.84
N LYS A 90 17.96 19.44 6.72
CA LYS A 90 18.50 19.03 5.42
C LYS A 90 17.83 19.87 4.34
N LEU A 91 18.48 19.94 3.20
CA LEU A 91 17.88 20.55 2.02
C LEU A 91 16.76 19.67 1.49
N VAL A 92 15.57 20.23 1.41
CA VAL A 92 14.41 19.60 0.77
C VAL A 92 14.14 20.33 -0.54
N THR A 93 14.02 19.58 -1.63
CA THR A 93 13.68 20.13 -2.94
C THR A 93 12.32 19.59 -3.37
N VAL A 94 11.41 20.49 -3.71
CA VAL A 94 10.04 20.14 -4.15
C VAL A 94 9.77 20.83 -5.48
N ALA A 95 9.11 20.14 -6.39
CA ALA A 95 8.58 20.71 -7.64
C ALA A 95 7.07 20.64 -7.68
N SER A 96 6.43 21.67 -8.22
CA SER A 96 4.99 21.69 -8.43
C SER A 96 4.60 22.43 -9.71
N THR A 97 3.49 22.03 -10.28
CA THR A 97 2.86 22.69 -11.44
C THR A 97 1.77 23.68 -11.04
N VAL A 98 1.35 23.66 -9.77
CA VAL A 98 0.20 24.45 -9.26
C VAL A 98 0.58 25.30 -8.05
N TYR A 99 1.31 24.70 -7.08
CA TYR A 99 1.58 25.38 -5.82
C TYR A 99 2.83 26.25 -5.88
N SER A 100 2.71 27.44 -5.30
CA SER A 100 3.81 28.40 -5.13
C SER A 100 4.46 28.27 -3.75
N THR A 101 5.52 29.02 -3.53
CA THR A 101 6.17 29.18 -2.24
C THR A 101 5.32 29.97 -1.24
N LEU A 102 4.47 30.88 -1.74
CA LEU A 102 3.59 31.74 -0.95
C LEU A 102 2.14 31.20 -0.93
N PRO A 103 1.38 31.46 0.16
CA PRO A 103 1.80 32.05 1.43
C PRO A 103 2.68 31.10 2.25
N THR A 104 3.59 31.63 3.04
CA THR A 104 4.36 30.84 4.02
C THR A 104 3.54 30.60 5.27
N ASP A 105 3.68 29.42 5.87
CA ASP A 105 3.22 29.14 7.23
C ASP A 105 4.41 28.79 8.14
N SER A 106 4.17 28.68 9.43
CA SER A 106 5.20 28.28 10.39
C SER A 106 4.92 26.88 10.92
N VAL A 107 5.99 26.08 11.05
CA VAL A 107 5.92 24.74 11.63
C VAL A 107 6.87 24.65 12.82
N GLU A 108 6.45 23.95 13.87
CA GLU A 108 7.27 23.75 15.05
C GLU A 108 8.17 22.52 14.88
N HIS A 109 9.47 22.72 14.91
CA HIS A 109 10.45 21.65 14.87
C HIS A 109 11.39 21.73 16.08
N TRP A 110 11.79 20.57 16.58
CA TRP A 110 12.74 20.48 17.68
C TRP A 110 14.12 20.99 17.26
N SER A 111 14.71 21.86 18.07
CA SER A 111 16.08 22.34 17.93
C SER A 111 16.97 21.73 19.01
N ASN A 112 17.96 20.93 18.60
CA ASN A 112 18.93 20.37 19.55
C ASN A 112 19.86 21.43 20.15
N LYS A 113 20.01 22.58 19.48
CA LYS A 113 20.83 23.69 19.97
C LYS A 113 20.13 24.45 21.09
N GLU A 114 18.83 24.65 20.93
CA GLU A 114 18.01 25.42 21.87
C GLU A 114 17.26 24.53 22.85
N THR A 115 17.37 23.17 22.69
CA THR A 115 16.66 22.18 23.49
C THR A 115 15.15 22.48 23.63
N SER A 116 14.60 23.11 22.59
CA SER A 116 13.20 23.58 22.56
C SER A 116 12.61 23.44 21.14
N LYS A 117 11.28 23.57 21.05
CA LYS A 117 10.60 23.69 19.76
C LYS A 117 10.75 25.12 19.25
N ILE A 118 11.27 25.25 18.05
CA ILE A 118 11.38 26.52 17.33
C ILE A 118 10.40 26.56 16.17
N LYS A 119 9.85 27.75 15.90
CA LYS A 119 9.04 28.00 14.72
C LYS A 119 9.92 28.25 13.51
N ILE A 120 9.64 27.56 12.42
CA ILE A 120 10.38 27.65 11.17
C ILE A 120 9.40 27.94 10.05
N ASP A 121 9.72 28.93 9.24
CA ASP A 121 8.91 29.27 8.09
C ASP A 121 8.96 28.15 7.05
N ARG A 122 7.78 27.73 6.59
CA ARG A 122 7.61 26.66 5.63
C ARG A 122 6.86 27.18 4.40
N PRO A 123 7.38 26.96 3.17
CA PRO A 123 6.69 27.37 1.95
C PRO A 123 5.41 26.54 1.73
N PHE A 124 4.40 27.17 1.14
CA PHE A 124 3.08 26.57 0.92
C PHE A 124 3.15 25.28 0.11
N ILE A 125 3.98 25.22 -0.92
CA ILE A 125 4.22 24.02 -1.72
C ILE A 125 4.55 22.79 -0.86
N LEU A 126 5.37 22.98 0.19
CA LEU A 126 5.77 21.89 1.08
C LEU A 126 4.63 21.45 2.00
N LYS A 127 3.81 22.41 2.46
CA LYS A 127 2.59 22.12 3.22
C LYS A 127 1.63 21.24 2.41
N MET A 128 1.40 21.60 1.16
CA MET A 128 0.50 20.88 0.27
C MET A 128 1.05 19.51 -0.12
N TYR A 129 2.36 19.40 -0.35
CA TYR A 129 3.00 18.11 -0.55
C TYR A 129 2.80 17.17 0.63
N ASN A 130 3.08 17.63 1.84
CA ASN A 130 2.90 16.82 3.06
C ASN A 130 1.43 16.40 3.28
N LYS A 131 0.48 17.26 2.90
CA LYS A 131 -0.95 16.94 2.98
C LYS A 131 -1.36 15.85 1.99
N GLY A 132 -0.77 15.82 0.78
CA GLY A 132 -1.14 14.92 -0.29
C GLY A 132 -0.39 13.58 -0.32
N MET A 133 0.78 13.49 0.30
CA MET A 133 1.68 12.33 0.14
C MET A 133 1.34 11.06 0.94
N GLY A 134 0.52 11.14 1.97
CA GLY A 134 0.27 10.00 2.87
C GLY A 134 -0.60 8.87 2.31
N GLY A 135 -1.11 8.98 1.08
CA GLY A 135 -2.11 8.05 0.55
C GLY A 135 -1.60 6.64 0.32
N VAL A 136 -0.37 6.48 -0.17
CA VAL A 136 0.23 5.15 -0.43
C VAL A 136 0.55 4.45 0.88
N ASP A 137 1.18 5.15 1.82
CA ASP A 137 1.51 4.60 3.15
C ASP A 137 0.25 4.17 3.90
N LEU A 138 -0.83 4.95 3.77
CA LEU A 138 -2.13 4.60 4.36
C LEU A 138 -2.75 3.36 3.71
N ALA A 139 -2.66 3.24 2.39
CA ALA A 139 -3.13 2.05 1.67
C ALA A 139 -2.33 0.80 2.07
N ASP A 140 -1.01 0.91 2.19
CA ASP A 140 -0.15 -0.18 2.66
C ASP A 140 -0.49 -0.58 4.10
N GLN A 141 -0.82 0.38 4.94
CA GLN A 141 -1.24 0.15 6.33
C GLN A 141 -2.57 -0.63 6.39
N TYR A 142 -3.55 -0.26 5.57
CA TYR A 142 -4.81 -1.02 5.48
C TYR A 142 -4.60 -2.43 4.92
N LEU A 143 -3.77 -2.57 3.89
CA LEU A 143 -3.43 -3.87 3.31
C LEU A 143 -2.74 -4.80 4.32
N ALA A 144 -1.91 -4.26 5.22
CA ALA A 144 -1.22 -5.05 6.23
C ALA A 144 -2.12 -5.49 7.38
N THR A 145 -3.15 -4.69 7.74
CA THR A 145 -3.91 -4.88 8.98
C THR A 145 -4.83 -6.11 8.95
N TYR A 146 -5.58 -6.32 7.87
CA TYR A 146 -6.53 -7.45 7.76
C TYR A 146 -6.39 -8.14 6.40
N ARG A 147 -5.18 -8.61 6.13
CA ARG A 147 -4.83 -9.21 4.84
C ARG A 147 -5.50 -10.57 4.63
N LEU A 148 -5.94 -10.84 3.40
CA LEU A 148 -6.40 -12.15 2.99
C LEU A 148 -5.20 -13.11 2.82
N GLU A 149 -4.85 -13.82 3.90
CA GLU A 149 -3.75 -14.77 3.90
C GLU A 149 -4.23 -16.21 3.67
N ILE A 150 -4.62 -16.52 2.45
CA ILE A 150 -5.02 -17.87 2.09
C ILE A 150 -3.80 -18.64 1.58
N LYS A 151 -3.49 -19.77 2.25
CA LYS A 151 -2.41 -20.66 1.80
C LYS A 151 -2.72 -21.22 0.42
N THR A 152 -1.86 -20.96 -0.54
CA THR A 152 -1.99 -21.46 -1.90
C THR A 152 -0.63 -21.68 -2.54
N VAL A 153 -0.50 -22.75 -3.29
CA VAL A 153 0.68 -23.06 -4.11
C VAL A 153 0.67 -22.27 -5.41
N LYS A 154 -0.52 -21.85 -5.86
CA LYS A 154 -0.69 -21.15 -7.14
C LYS A 154 -0.40 -19.66 -6.96
N TRP A 155 0.69 -19.18 -7.55
CA TRP A 155 1.17 -17.79 -7.43
C TRP A 155 0.14 -16.73 -7.83
N TYR A 156 -0.65 -17.00 -8.89
CA TYR A 156 -1.65 -16.05 -9.38
C TYR A 156 -2.80 -15.82 -8.39
N LYS A 157 -3.14 -16.80 -7.56
CA LYS A 157 -4.16 -16.62 -6.51
C LYS A 157 -3.71 -15.61 -5.46
N LYS A 158 -2.41 -15.56 -5.12
CA LYS A 158 -1.87 -14.54 -4.21
C LYS A 158 -2.04 -13.14 -4.78
N MET A 159 -1.82 -12.98 -6.10
CA MET A 159 -2.07 -11.70 -6.77
C MET A 159 -3.56 -11.33 -6.76
N LEU A 160 -4.45 -12.28 -7.02
CA LEU A 160 -5.89 -12.06 -6.97
C LEU A 160 -6.33 -11.56 -5.58
N TYR A 161 -5.90 -12.23 -4.50
CA TYR A 161 -6.22 -11.81 -3.14
C TYR A 161 -5.66 -10.44 -2.81
N PHE A 162 -4.45 -10.14 -3.25
CA PHE A 162 -3.87 -8.80 -3.10
C PHE A 162 -4.72 -7.72 -3.80
N PHE A 163 -5.18 -7.97 -5.02
CA PHE A 163 -6.03 -7.01 -5.73
C PHE A 163 -7.42 -6.86 -5.09
N ILE A 164 -7.97 -7.92 -4.53
CA ILE A 164 -9.22 -7.83 -3.74
C ILE A 164 -9.01 -6.93 -2.52
N ASP A 165 -7.97 -7.18 -1.73
CA ASP A 165 -7.65 -6.36 -0.57
C ASP A 165 -7.38 -4.90 -0.95
N LEU A 166 -6.65 -4.65 -2.03
CA LEU A 166 -6.39 -3.31 -2.55
C LEU A 166 -7.69 -2.59 -2.96
N THR A 167 -8.60 -3.31 -3.62
CA THR A 167 -9.89 -2.76 -4.03
C THR A 167 -10.74 -2.38 -2.81
N ILE A 168 -10.80 -3.24 -1.80
CA ILE A 168 -11.52 -2.96 -0.55
C ILE A 168 -10.90 -1.77 0.19
N SER A 169 -9.57 -1.67 0.24
CA SER A 169 -8.87 -0.55 0.88
C SER A 169 -9.17 0.78 0.18
N ASN A 170 -9.22 0.77 -1.16
CA ASN A 170 -9.59 1.94 -1.94
C ASN A 170 -11.07 2.33 -1.75
N ALA A 171 -11.97 1.34 -1.72
CA ALA A 171 -13.38 1.58 -1.45
C ALA A 171 -13.59 2.17 -0.05
N TYR A 172 -12.84 1.69 0.95
CA TYR A 172 -12.87 2.25 2.29
C TYR A 172 -12.40 3.70 2.34
N ALA A 173 -11.33 4.04 1.61
CA ALA A 173 -10.87 5.43 1.53
C ALA A 173 -11.94 6.36 0.94
N CYS A 174 -12.66 5.92 -0.10
CA CYS A 174 -13.80 6.64 -0.66
C CYS A 174 -14.94 6.77 0.36
N HIS A 175 -15.34 5.66 1.01
CA HIS A 175 -16.38 5.66 2.04
C HIS A 175 -16.07 6.64 3.18
N LYS A 176 -14.82 6.67 3.64
CA LYS A 176 -14.39 7.60 4.69
C LYS A 176 -14.41 9.06 4.23
N ALA A 177 -14.16 9.33 2.96
CA ALA A 177 -14.24 10.68 2.39
C ALA A 177 -15.69 11.15 2.25
N ASP A 178 -16.59 10.24 1.83
CA ASP A 178 -18.01 10.55 1.63
C ASP A 178 -18.79 10.65 2.95
N TYR A 179 -18.38 9.91 3.97
CA TYR A 179 -19.06 9.84 5.28
C TYR A 179 -18.10 10.11 6.46
N PRO A 180 -17.54 11.32 6.59
CA PRO A 180 -16.52 11.62 7.60
C PRO A 180 -16.98 11.42 9.05
N ASP A 181 -18.26 11.73 9.33
CA ASP A 181 -18.83 11.66 10.68
C ASP A 181 -19.41 10.29 11.06
N LYS A 182 -19.65 9.43 10.08
CA LYS A 182 -20.27 8.11 10.26
C LYS A 182 -19.41 6.98 9.69
N SER A 183 -18.13 7.22 9.47
CA SER A 183 -17.26 6.21 8.90
C SER A 183 -17.11 5.03 9.86
N LEU A 184 -17.36 3.84 9.34
CA LEU A 184 -17.04 2.59 10.02
C LEU A 184 -15.53 2.48 10.22
N ASP A 185 -15.10 1.67 11.18
CA ASP A 185 -13.72 1.19 11.19
C ASP A 185 -13.46 0.23 10.01
N PHE A 186 -12.21 0.05 9.66
CA PHE A 186 -11.85 -0.73 8.45
C PHE A 186 -12.31 -2.19 8.51
N LEU A 187 -12.29 -2.81 9.71
CA LEU A 187 -12.75 -4.19 9.87
C LEU A 187 -14.26 -4.30 9.66
N SER A 188 -15.04 -3.44 10.29
CA SER A 188 -16.50 -3.43 10.15
C SER A 188 -16.92 -3.17 8.70
N PHE A 189 -16.25 -2.23 8.02
CA PHE A 189 -16.47 -1.99 6.60
C PHE A 189 -16.20 -3.25 5.75
N LYS A 190 -15.08 -3.94 6.01
CA LYS A 190 -14.72 -5.17 5.29
C LYS A 190 -15.74 -6.28 5.51
N ILE A 191 -16.27 -6.42 6.75
CA ILE A 191 -17.33 -7.38 7.09
C ILE A 191 -18.65 -7.03 6.37
N GLU A 192 -19.03 -5.76 6.34
CA GLU A 192 -20.24 -5.34 5.62
C GLU A 192 -20.16 -5.61 4.12
N VAL A 193 -19.02 -5.32 3.50
CA VAL A 193 -18.78 -5.65 2.09
C VAL A 193 -18.92 -7.16 1.86
N ALA A 194 -18.33 -7.99 2.72
CA ALA A 194 -18.45 -9.44 2.61
C ALA A 194 -19.89 -9.93 2.75
N ASN A 195 -20.62 -9.40 3.73
CA ASN A 195 -22.05 -9.73 3.93
C ASN A 195 -22.90 -9.31 2.72
N SER A 196 -22.69 -8.11 2.21
CA SER A 196 -23.41 -7.63 1.02
C SER A 196 -23.15 -8.49 -0.21
N LEU A 197 -21.91 -8.94 -0.41
CA LEU A 197 -21.57 -9.85 -1.51
C LEU A 197 -22.23 -11.22 -1.36
N MET A 198 -22.29 -11.77 -0.14
CA MET A 198 -22.97 -13.04 0.14
C MET A 198 -24.47 -12.94 -0.11
N HIS A 199 -25.16 -11.90 0.40
CA HIS A 199 -26.59 -11.70 0.20
C HIS A 199 -26.95 -11.48 -1.28
N ASN A 200 -26.14 -10.71 -2.01
CA ASN A 200 -26.34 -10.51 -3.44
C ASN A 200 -26.10 -11.78 -4.26
N ALA A 201 -25.22 -12.68 -3.79
CA ALA A 201 -24.98 -13.97 -4.44
C ALA A 201 -26.15 -14.92 -4.29
N GLU A 202 -26.96 -14.82 -3.23
CA GLU A 202 -28.16 -15.63 -3.03
C GLU A 202 -29.29 -15.27 -4.04
N GLY A 203 -29.30 -14.03 -4.55
CA GLY A 203 -30.27 -13.55 -5.56
C GLY A 203 -29.84 -13.79 -7.01
N LEU A 204 -28.62 -14.18 -7.28
CA LEU A 204 -28.18 -14.56 -8.63
C LEU A 204 -28.59 -16.00 -8.90
N PRO A 205 -29.33 -16.29 -10.02
CA PRO A 205 -29.57 -17.64 -10.41
C PRO A 205 -28.22 -18.34 -10.53
N ARG A 206 -28.01 -19.38 -9.72
CA ARG A 206 -26.89 -20.30 -9.87
C ARG A 206 -26.95 -20.91 -11.27
N GLN A 207 -26.34 -20.28 -12.25
CA GLN A 207 -25.83 -20.97 -13.42
C GLN A 207 -24.61 -21.78 -12.97
N VAL A 208 -24.82 -22.73 -12.11
CA VAL A 208 -23.94 -23.88 -11.99
C VAL A 208 -24.27 -24.69 -13.22
N GLU A 209 -23.60 -24.46 -14.33
CA GLU A 209 -23.31 -25.58 -15.19
C GLU A 209 -22.58 -26.56 -14.27
N ALA A 210 -23.33 -27.57 -13.88
CA ALA A 210 -22.78 -28.75 -13.22
C ALA A 210 -21.82 -29.37 -14.25
N HIS A 211 -20.59 -28.90 -14.27
CA HIS A 211 -19.52 -29.76 -14.66
C HIS A 211 -19.51 -30.84 -13.58
N ASP A 212 -20.12 -31.99 -13.93
CA ASP A 212 -19.89 -33.20 -13.18
C ASP A 212 -18.40 -33.25 -12.88
N PRO A 213 -18.01 -33.31 -11.61
CA PRO A 213 -16.59 -33.51 -11.30
C PRO A 213 -16.18 -34.76 -12.06
N PRO A 214 -15.02 -34.79 -12.70
CA PRO A 214 -14.55 -36.00 -13.31
C PRO A 214 -14.72 -37.09 -12.23
N GLN A 215 -15.48 -38.12 -12.51
CA GLN A 215 -15.60 -39.30 -11.66
C GLN A 215 -14.22 -39.97 -11.61
N GLN A 216 -13.28 -39.33 -10.90
CA GLN A 216 -12.24 -40.07 -10.26
C GLN A 216 -12.97 -40.83 -9.14
N SER A 217 -13.13 -42.12 -9.34
CA SER A 217 -13.42 -43.04 -8.29
C SER A 217 -12.39 -42.84 -7.18
N VAL A 218 -12.65 -41.88 -6.30
CA VAL A 218 -12.04 -41.90 -4.98
C VAL A 218 -12.66 -43.17 -4.41
N ASP A 219 -11.83 -44.21 -4.24
CA ASP A 219 -12.24 -45.38 -3.45
C ASP A 219 -12.70 -44.81 -2.11
N VAL A 220 -14.01 -44.61 -1.99
CA VAL A 220 -14.66 -44.22 -0.74
C VAL A 220 -14.41 -45.39 0.18
N VAL A 221 -13.44 -45.21 1.09
CA VAL A 221 -13.18 -46.20 2.15
C VAL A 221 -14.53 -46.51 2.77
N SER A 222 -14.96 -47.79 2.69
CA SER A 222 -16.26 -48.22 3.18
C SER A 222 -16.40 -47.80 4.64
N ASP A 223 -17.62 -47.45 5.04
CA ASP A 223 -17.90 -47.03 6.43
C ASP A 223 -17.49 -48.08 7.45
N GLU A 224 -17.46 -49.36 7.08
CA GLU A 224 -16.94 -50.45 7.89
C GLU A 224 -15.44 -50.33 8.23
N ILE A 225 -14.63 -49.78 7.31
CA ILE A 225 -13.19 -49.51 7.58
C ILE A 225 -13.01 -48.17 8.29
N ARG A 226 -13.89 -47.21 8.03
CA ARG A 226 -13.84 -45.86 8.63
C ARG A 226 -14.35 -45.84 10.06
N LEU A 227 -15.26 -46.73 10.41
CA LEU A 227 -15.94 -46.85 11.69
C LEU A 227 -15.52 -48.11 12.45
N ASP A 228 -14.45 -48.81 12.04
CA ASP A 228 -13.92 -49.90 12.80
C ASP A 228 -13.58 -49.41 14.21
N GLU A 229 -13.92 -50.14 15.26
CA GLU A 229 -13.70 -49.79 16.66
C GLU A 229 -12.21 -49.67 17.02
N ASN A 230 -11.29 -49.85 16.06
CA ASN A 230 -9.87 -49.62 16.18
C ASN A 230 -9.59 -48.12 15.99
N CYS A 231 -9.89 -47.32 16.98
CA CYS A 231 -9.71 -45.89 17.01
C CYS A 231 -8.31 -45.48 16.58
N HIS A 232 -8.18 -44.96 15.37
CA HIS A 232 -6.93 -44.34 14.88
C HIS A 232 -6.88 -42.87 15.32
N TYR A 233 -6.37 -42.62 16.51
CA TYR A 233 -6.18 -41.25 17.00
C TYR A 233 -4.87 -40.65 16.49
N PRO A 234 -4.92 -39.46 15.89
CA PRO A 234 -3.68 -38.76 15.55
C PRO A 234 -2.97 -38.34 16.82
N ALA A 235 -1.71 -38.76 16.97
CA ALA A 235 -0.86 -38.31 18.05
C ALA A 235 0.27 -37.40 17.50
N TRP A 236 0.58 -36.38 18.26
CA TRP A 236 1.70 -35.49 17.95
C TRP A 236 2.98 -36.03 18.57
N VAL A 237 4.09 -35.82 17.86
CA VAL A 237 5.42 -36.12 18.46
C VAL A 237 5.71 -34.98 19.41
N ASP A 238 5.71 -35.28 20.71
CA ASP A 238 6.15 -34.35 21.77
C ASP A 238 7.61 -33.97 21.57
N GLY A 239 7.82 -32.71 21.19
CA GLY A 239 9.15 -32.14 21.04
C GLY A 239 9.51 -31.29 22.25
N GLY A 240 10.32 -31.80 23.13
CA GLY A 240 11.02 -30.97 24.10
C GLY A 240 11.79 -29.85 23.37
N LYS A 241 11.97 -28.71 24.04
CA LYS A 241 12.49 -27.45 23.46
C LYS A 241 13.90 -27.53 22.82
N GLU A 242 14.54 -28.68 22.79
CA GLU A 242 15.95 -28.85 22.33
C GLU A 242 16.16 -29.83 21.18
N SER A 243 15.15 -30.53 20.70
CA SER A 243 15.37 -31.47 19.59
C SER A 243 14.94 -30.81 18.26
N LYS A 244 15.86 -30.77 17.31
CA LYS A 244 15.57 -30.63 15.88
C LYS A 244 14.75 -31.85 15.46
N ILE A 245 13.44 -31.82 15.73
CA ILE A 245 12.58 -32.96 15.47
C ILE A 245 12.37 -33.07 13.99
N PHE A 246 13.11 -33.94 13.40
CA PHE A 246 12.74 -34.50 12.12
C PHE A 246 11.51 -35.35 12.33
N GLY A 247 10.35 -34.94 11.79
CA GLY A 247 9.11 -35.72 11.86
C GLY A 247 9.35 -37.17 11.45
N LYS A 248 8.55 -38.09 12.02
CA LYS A 248 8.61 -39.51 11.66
C LYS A 248 8.22 -39.72 10.21
N HIS A 249 8.81 -40.70 9.55
CA HIS A 249 8.41 -41.07 8.21
C HIS A 249 6.95 -41.57 8.21
N CYS A 250 6.19 -41.17 7.21
CA CYS A 250 4.84 -41.66 7.00
C CYS A 250 4.89 -43.18 6.82
N LYS A 251 4.04 -43.93 7.55
CA LYS A 251 3.96 -45.39 7.47
C LYS A 251 3.14 -45.88 6.29
N ILE A 252 2.51 -44.99 5.53
CA ILE A 252 1.74 -45.36 4.34
C ILE A 252 2.70 -45.87 3.27
N ARG A 253 2.40 -47.07 2.73
CA ARG A 253 3.23 -47.73 1.72
C ARG A 253 3.39 -46.81 0.50
N GLY A 254 4.63 -46.47 0.14
CA GLY A 254 4.95 -45.58 -0.99
C GLY A 254 5.03 -44.08 -0.63
N CYS A 255 4.67 -43.64 0.57
CA CYS A 255 4.83 -42.26 0.97
C CYS A 255 6.25 -41.96 1.46
N LYS A 256 6.93 -40.97 0.85
CA LYS A 256 8.26 -40.53 1.26
C LYS A 256 8.22 -39.29 2.20
N GLY A 257 7.02 -38.83 2.56
CA GLY A 257 6.82 -37.66 3.40
C GLY A 257 7.18 -37.91 4.86
N ARG A 258 7.62 -36.87 5.56
CA ARG A 258 7.75 -36.83 7.02
C ARG A 258 6.58 -36.08 7.63
N THR A 259 6.02 -36.57 8.70
CA THR A 259 4.91 -35.95 9.40
C THR A 259 5.20 -35.79 10.88
N ARG A 260 4.69 -34.72 11.49
CA ARG A 260 4.72 -34.51 12.94
C ARG A 260 3.52 -35.17 13.63
N CYS A 261 2.55 -35.62 12.84
CA CYS A 261 1.37 -36.33 13.33
C CYS A 261 1.45 -37.77 12.86
N TYR A 262 1.23 -38.71 13.72
CA TYR A 262 1.21 -40.14 13.40
C TYR A 262 -0.01 -40.81 14.05
N CYS A 263 -0.46 -41.90 13.48
CA CYS A 263 -1.51 -42.70 14.07
C CYS A 263 -0.93 -43.58 15.17
N MET A 264 -1.45 -43.49 16.38
CA MET A 264 -1.20 -44.46 17.43
C MET A 264 -2.10 -45.66 17.21
N LYS A 265 -1.49 -46.76 16.98
CA LYS A 265 -2.11 -48.07 17.02
C LYS A 265 -1.61 -48.81 18.25
#